data_69c345780dd0e885ac89a8971e9c8e36
#
_entry.id   69c345780dd0e885ac89a8971e9c8e36
#
_cell.length_a   1.000
_cell.length_b   1.000
_cell.length_c   1.000
_cell.angle_alpha   90.00
_cell.angle_beta   90.00
_cell.angle_gamma   90.00
#
_symmetry.space_group_name_H-M   'P 1'
#
loop_
_entity.id
_entity.type
_entity.pdbx_description
1 polymer ?
#
loop_
_entity_poly.entity_id
_entity_poly.type
_entity_poly.pdbx_seq_one_letter_code
_entity_poly.pdbx_strand_id
1 'polypeptide(L)'
;MKQNPTNKIKRIKFSRNPKQEVTIDEFNKLLQSLDLTLFSEYRDYVIIQLLLDTGMRVGECLELKEEDLDIKNKTIFISAEIAKGRKDRYVFFSNIMQRTLEKWLLYKDRYVGSEYLFVTNRGSKYQIHFFEKHMRNYLKRAKIDKKITPHTLRNNFAKRFLMSGGDIYTLSKLLGHSSVRVTEQAYLDLTTSDIRKNYLKFSPLENMKKKNW
;
A
#
# COMPACT_ATOMS: atom_id res chain seq x y z
N MET A 1 31.43 -27.11 31.15
CA MET A 1 30.43 -26.20 30.54
C MET A 1 30.87 -25.85 29.12
N LYS A 2 30.10 -26.20 28.09
CA LYS A 2 30.43 -25.86 26.69
C LYS A 2 30.11 -24.37 26.49
N GLN A 3 31.13 -23.58 26.17
CA GLN A 3 30.94 -22.15 25.83
C GLN A 3 30.11 -22.02 24.57
N ASN A 4 29.08 -21.17 24.61
CA ASN A 4 28.24 -20.90 23.44
C ASN A 4 29.09 -20.20 22.36
N PRO A 5 29.25 -20.79 21.17
CA PRO A 5 30.10 -20.25 20.10
C PRO A 5 29.60 -18.90 19.56
N THR A 6 28.35 -18.49 19.82
CA THR A 6 27.78 -17.25 19.32
C THR A 6 28.13 -16.02 20.17
N ASN A 7 28.76 -16.18 21.33
CA ASN A 7 29.13 -15.04 22.22
C ASN A 7 30.17 -14.09 21.60
N LYS A 8 30.85 -14.49 20.52
CA LYS A 8 31.84 -13.65 19.79
C LYS A 8 31.25 -12.92 18.58
N ILE A 9 29.97 -13.15 18.23
CA ILE A 9 29.34 -12.51 17.09
C ILE A 9 28.87 -11.10 17.48
N LYS A 10 29.64 -10.09 17.07
CA LYS A 10 29.22 -8.68 17.20
C LYS A 10 28.00 -8.44 16.28
N ARG A 11 26.89 -7.95 16.83
CA ARG A 11 25.75 -7.48 16.02
C ARG A 11 26.25 -6.37 15.09
N ILE A 12 26.24 -6.62 13.80
CA ILE A 12 26.51 -5.60 12.79
C ILE A 12 25.36 -4.59 12.83
N LYS A 13 25.64 -3.37 13.26
CA LYS A 13 24.70 -2.25 13.16
C LYS A 13 24.64 -1.84 11.68
N PHE A 14 23.65 -2.32 10.95
CA PHE A 14 23.36 -1.78 9.63
C PHE A 14 22.79 -0.37 9.79
N SER A 15 23.45 0.65 9.24
CA SER A 15 22.81 1.94 9.00
C SER A 15 21.74 1.70 7.94
N ARG A 16 20.46 1.86 8.32
CA ARG A 16 19.37 1.73 7.35
C ARG A 16 19.33 3.01 6.53
N ASN A 17 19.50 2.87 5.22
CA ASN A 17 19.16 3.96 4.32
C ASN A 17 17.65 4.26 4.49
N PRO A 18 17.27 5.54 4.61
CA PRO A 18 15.86 5.92 4.69
C PRO A 18 15.12 5.33 3.50
N LYS A 19 13.94 4.75 3.77
CA LYS A 19 13.11 4.17 2.71
C LYS A 19 12.71 5.28 1.75
N GLN A 20 12.84 5.00 0.46
CA GLN A 20 12.48 5.96 -0.59
C GLN A 20 10.98 6.27 -0.51
N GLU A 21 10.66 7.54 -0.37
CA GLU A 21 9.30 8.05 -0.43
C GLU A 21 8.92 8.36 -1.88
N VAL A 22 7.69 8.00 -2.25
CA VAL A 22 7.11 8.39 -3.53
C VAL A 22 6.37 9.70 -3.33
N THR A 23 6.79 10.75 -4.01
CA THR A 23 6.09 12.04 -3.97
C THR A 23 4.75 11.97 -4.71
N ILE A 24 3.88 12.95 -4.46
CA ILE A 24 2.60 13.05 -5.19
C ILE A 24 2.85 13.20 -6.69
N ASP A 25 3.83 14.02 -7.08
CA ASP A 25 4.19 14.27 -8.49
C ASP A 25 4.71 13.00 -9.17
N GLU A 26 5.58 12.24 -8.50
CA GLU A 26 6.07 10.96 -9.02
C GLU A 26 4.93 9.94 -9.17
N PHE A 27 4.01 9.88 -8.20
CA PHE A 27 2.85 9.01 -8.29
C PHE A 27 1.94 9.40 -9.46
N ASN A 28 1.66 10.68 -9.63
CA ASN A 28 0.86 11.19 -10.74
C ASN A 28 1.54 10.90 -12.09
N LYS A 29 2.85 11.14 -12.23
CA LYS A 29 3.62 10.80 -13.44
C LYS A 29 3.57 9.30 -13.74
N LEU A 30 3.68 8.45 -12.71
CA LEU A 30 3.54 7.00 -12.87
C LEU A 30 2.16 6.66 -13.43
N LEU A 31 1.08 7.15 -12.83
CA LEU A 31 -0.28 6.86 -13.30
C LEU A 31 -0.55 7.40 -14.72
N GLN A 32 -0.06 8.59 -15.05
CA GLN A 32 -0.19 9.20 -16.39
C GLN A 32 0.62 8.45 -17.46
N SER A 33 1.61 7.67 -17.07
CA SER A 33 2.39 6.87 -18.01
C SER A 33 1.67 5.62 -18.53
N LEU A 34 0.54 5.23 -17.94
CA LEU A 34 -0.22 4.06 -18.34
C LEU A 34 -1.25 4.42 -19.43
N ASP A 35 -1.37 3.55 -20.43
CA ASP A 35 -2.40 3.65 -21.47
C ASP A 35 -3.67 2.90 -21.02
N LEU A 36 -4.67 3.67 -20.59
CA LEU A 36 -5.92 3.12 -20.06
C LEU A 36 -6.84 2.51 -21.14
N THR A 37 -6.47 2.58 -22.42
CA THR A 37 -7.18 1.88 -23.50
C THR A 37 -6.79 0.40 -23.53
N LEU A 38 -5.63 0.05 -22.98
CA LEU A 38 -5.13 -1.33 -22.90
C LEU A 38 -5.59 -2.00 -21.61
N PHE A 39 -6.25 -3.15 -21.74
CA PHE A 39 -6.75 -3.93 -20.60
C PHE A 39 -5.69 -4.17 -19.51
N SER A 40 -4.48 -4.57 -19.91
CA SER A 40 -3.39 -4.85 -18.97
C SER A 40 -2.94 -3.61 -18.20
N GLU A 41 -2.88 -2.45 -18.85
CA GLU A 41 -2.42 -1.21 -18.21
C GLU A 41 -3.53 -0.59 -17.37
N TYR A 42 -4.80 -0.67 -17.80
CA TYR A 42 -5.91 -0.22 -16.98
C TYR A 42 -6.05 -1.07 -15.69
N ARG A 43 -5.92 -2.40 -15.79
CA ARG A 43 -5.84 -3.28 -14.62
C ARG A 43 -4.72 -2.83 -13.67
N ASP A 44 -3.50 -2.64 -14.20
CA ASP A 44 -2.34 -2.30 -13.40
C ASP A 44 -2.47 -0.89 -12.78
N TYR A 45 -3.10 0.05 -13.47
CA TYR A 45 -3.49 1.37 -12.95
C TYR A 45 -4.38 1.26 -11.72
N VAL A 46 -5.40 0.40 -11.76
CA VAL A 46 -6.32 0.17 -10.64
C VAL A 46 -5.58 -0.49 -9.47
N ILE A 47 -4.73 -1.50 -9.74
CA ILE A 47 -3.92 -2.17 -8.72
C ILE A 47 -2.99 -1.17 -8.01
N ILE A 48 -2.26 -0.34 -8.75
CA ILE A 48 -1.32 0.65 -8.19
C ILE A 48 -2.05 1.60 -7.23
N GLN A 49 -3.22 2.11 -7.61
CA GLN A 49 -4.02 2.99 -6.76
C GLN A 49 -4.54 2.25 -5.52
N LEU A 50 -5.06 1.03 -5.68
CA LEU A 50 -5.59 0.24 -4.58
C LEU A 50 -4.50 -0.08 -3.54
N LEU A 51 -3.29 -0.43 -3.98
CA LEU A 51 -2.16 -0.69 -3.09
C LEU A 51 -1.76 0.55 -2.29
N LEU A 52 -1.80 1.75 -2.90
CA LEU A 52 -1.50 2.99 -2.20
C LEU A 52 -2.63 3.42 -1.26
N ASP A 53 -3.89 3.18 -1.62
CA ASP A 53 -5.06 3.61 -0.85
C ASP A 53 -5.32 2.73 0.39
N THR A 54 -5.02 1.42 0.30
CA THR A 54 -5.32 0.44 1.36
C THR A 54 -4.10 -0.04 2.12
N GLY A 55 -2.91 0.06 1.53
CA GLY A 55 -1.69 -0.49 2.08
C GLY A 55 -1.64 -2.02 2.14
N MET A 56 -2.57 -2.76 1.49
CA MET A 56 -2.53 -4.22 1.45
C MET A 56 -1.28 -4.75 0.74
N ARG A 57 -0.97 -6.02 0.91
CA ARG A 57 0.15 -6.65 0.18
C ARG A 57 -0.26 -6.96 -1.25
N VAL A 58 0.67 -6.82 -2.19
CA VAL A 58 0.39 -7.13 -3.61
C VAL A 58 -0.10 -8.56 -3.80
N GLY A 59 0.45 -9.53 -3.07
CA GLY A 59 -0.03 -10.91 -3.12
C GLY A 59 -1.48 -11.04 -2.69
N GLU A 60 -1.88 -10.38 -1.61
CA GLU A 60 -3.27 -10.34 -1.16
C GLU A 60 -4.17 -9.68 -2.22
N CYS A 61 -3.72 -8.55 -2.78
CA CYS A 61 -4.47 -7.83 -3.82
C CYS A 61 -4.75 -8.68 -5.07
N LEU A 62 -3.78 -9.46 -5.52
CA LEU A 62 -3.91 -10.28 -6.73
C LEU A 62 -4.68 -11.60 -6.50
N GLU A 63 -4.92 -11.97 -5.25
CA GLU A 63 -5.77 -13.11 -4.87
C GLU A 63 -7.24 -12.72 -4.67
N LEU A 64 -7.56 -11.43 -4.61
CA LEU A 64 -8.93 -10.95 -4.34
C LEU A 64 -9.91 -11.46 -5.41
N LYS A 65 -11.06 -11.88 -4.93
CA LYS A 65 -12.25 -12.15 -5.72
C LYS A 65 -13.24 -10.98 -5.65
N GLU A 66 -14.20 -10.95 -6.54
CA GLU A 66 -15.24 -9.91 -6.49
C GLU A 66 -16.11 -10.00 -5.23
N GLU A 67 -16.36 -11.22 -4.74
CA GLU A 67 -17.09 -11.47 -3.50
C GLU A 67 -16.42 -10.89 -2.24
N ASP A 68 -15.10 -10.67 -2.29
CA ASP A 68 -14.34 -10.05 -1.19
C ASP A 68 -14.59 -8.54 -1.09
N LEU A 69 -15.24 -7.94 -2.11
CA LEU A 69 -15.35 -6.52 -2.29
C LEU A 69 -16.76 -6.03 -1.95
N ASP A 70 -16.90 -5.23 -0.91
CA ASP A 70 -18.13 -4.48 -0.61
C ASP A 70 -17.98 -3.02 -1.05
N ILE A 71 -18.44 -2.73 -2.26
CA ILE A 71 -18.35 -1.40 -2.86
C ILE A 71 -19.17 -0.38 -2.06
N LYS A 72 -20.34 -0.75 -1.57
CA LYS A 72 -21.25 0.15 -0.83
C LYS A 72 -20.65 0.61 0.49
N ASN A 73 -20.07 -0.33 1.24
CA ASN A 73 -19.43 -0.07 2.53
C ASN A 73 -17.94 0.30 2.40
N LYS A 74 -17.40 0.27 1.18
CA LYS A 74 -16.00 0.59 0.86
C LYS A 74 -15.01 -0.27 1.65
N THR A 75 -15.29 -1.57 1.73
CA THR A 75 -14.47 -2.55 2.45
C THR A 75 -14.02 -3.67 1.54
N ILE A 76 -12.89 -4.26 1.86
CA ILE A 76 -12.38 -5.49 1.25
C ILE A 76 -12.07 -6.45 2.38
N PHE A 77 -12.62 -7.66 2.29
CA PHE A 77 -12.29 -8.75 3.19
C PHE A 77 -11.04 -9.47 2.70
N ILE A 78 -10.06 -9.64 3.56
CA ILE A 78 -8.84 -10.38 3.28
C ILE A 78 -8.85 -11.60 4.20
N SER A 79 -9.14 -12.78 3.62
CA SER A 79 -9.22 -14.02 4.36
C SER A 79 -7.85 -14.48 4.87
N ALA A 80 -7.84 -15.28 5.94
CA ALA A 80 -6.64 -15.88 6.50
C ALA A 80 -5.86 -16.74 5.50
N GLU A 81 -6.55 -17.31 4.50
CA GLU A 81 -5.94 -18.15 3.46
C GLU A 81 -4.96 -17.35 2.58
N ILE A 82 -5.37 -16.15 2.16
CA ILE A 82 -4.55 -15.27 1.31
C ILE A 82 -3.65 -14.34 2.13
N ALA A 83 -3.97 -14.14 3.42
CA ALA A 83 -3.21 -13.27 4.30
C ALA A 83 -1.89 -13.93 4.73
N LYS A 84 -0.75 -13.26 4.49
CA LYS A 84 0.56 -13.73 4.97
C LYS A 84 0.60 -13.97 6.49
N GLY A 85 -0.21 -13.23 7.26
CA GLY A 85 -0.33 -13.34 8.71
C GLY A 85 -1.32 -14.40 9.18
N ARG A 86 -1.98 -15.14 8.28
CA ARG A 86 -3.01 -16.15 8.54
C ARG A 86 -4.10 -15.69 9.52
N LYS A 87 -4.54 -14.43 9.36
CA LYS A 87 -5.64 -13.82 10.12
C LYS A 87 -6.52 -13.03 9.18
N ASP A 88 -7.82 -13.22 9.33
CA ASP A 88 -8.82 -12.41 8.62
C ASP A 88 -8.70 -10.95 9.02
N ARG A 89 -8.93 -10.07 8.06
CA ARG A 89 -9.05 -8.65 8.31
C ARG A 89 -9.83 -7.93 7.22
N TYR A 90 -10.37 -6.79 7.58
CA TYR A 90 -10.89 -5.82 6.62
C TYR A 90 -9.86 -4.73 6.35
N VAL A 91 -9.83 -4.27 5.11
CA VAL A 91 -9.20 -3.01 4.71
C VAL A 91 -10.25 -2.11 4.10
N PHE A 92 -10.00 -0.81 4.12
CA PHE A 92 -10.97 0.20 3.67
C PHE A 92 -10.37 0.98 2.52
N PHE A 93 -11.23 1.45 1.62
CA PHE A 93 -10.81 2.27 0.50
C PHE A 93 -11.63 3.57 0.41
N SER A 94 -11.03 4.56 -0.24
CA SER A 94 -11.59 5.90 -0.36
C SER A 94 -12.74 6.00 -1.38
N ASN A 95 -13.49 7.11 -1.34
CA ASN A 95 -14.52 7.42 -2.35
C ASN A 95 -13.91 7.53 -3.77
N ILE A 96 -12.65 7.94 -3.89
CA ILE A 96 -11.95 8.00 -5.17
C ILE A 96 -11.73 6.58 -5.69
N MET A 97 -11.24 5.69 -4.82
CA MET A 97 -11.00 4.28 -5.17
C MET A 97 -12.29 3.54 -5.47
N GLN A 98 -13.39 3.83 -4.75
CA GLN A 98 -14.72 3.29 -5.04
C GLN A 98 -15.09 3.50 -6.51
N ARG A 99 -15.05 4.74 -6.99
CA ARG A 99 -15.37 5.08 -8.39
C ARG A 99 -14.43 4.40 -9.38
N THR A 100 -13.17 4.22 -9.00
CA THR A 100 -12.18 3.53 -9.84
C THR A 100 -12.51 2.04 -9.94
N LEU A 101 -12.86 1.40 -8.83
CA LEU A 101 -13.25 -0.02 -8.79
C LEU A 101 -14.57 -0.28 -9.53
N GLU A 102 -15.57 0.57 -9.37
CA GLU A 102 -16.84 0.47 -10.11
C GLU A 102 -16.60 0.49 -11.63
N LYS A 103 -15.78 1.43 -12.11
CA LYS A 103 -15.42 1.51 -13.53
C LYS A 103 -14.62 0.30 -13.99
N TRP A 104 -13.69 -0.18 -13.15
CA TRP A 104 -12.88 -1.36 -13.46
C TRP A 104 -13.74 -2.61 -13.58
N LEU A 105 -14.66 -2.87 -12.65
CA LEU A 105 -15.57 -4.01 -12.71
C LEU A 105 -16.38 -4.01 -14.01
N LEU A 106 -17.03 -2.89 -14.33
CA LEU A 106 -17.79 -2.74 -15.58
C LEU A 106 -16.92 -2.94 -16.83
N TYR A 107 -15.67 -2.49 -16.80
CA TYR A 107 -14.74 -2.68 -17.91
C TYR A 107 -14.29 -4.12 -18.01
N LYS A 108 -13.86 -4.74 -16.89
CA LYS A 108 -13.40 -6.13 -16.84
C LYS A 108 -14.48 -7.09 -17.38
N ASP A 109 -15.71 -6.94 -16.92
CA ASP A 109 -16.82 -7.85 -17.26
C ASP A 109 -17.19 -7.83 -18.75
N ARG A 110 -16.88 -6.75 -19.47
CA ARG A 110 -17.06 -6.68 -20.93
C ARG A 110 -16.03 -7.49 -21.70
N TYR A 111 -14.86 -7.74 -21.12
CA TYR A 111 -13.75 -8.42 -21.79
C TYR A 111 -13.52 -9.82 -21.28
N VAL A 112 -13.71 -10.06 -19.98
CA VAL A 112 -13.31 -11.31 -19.34
C VAL A 112 -14.21 -11.62 -18.16
N GLY A 113 -14.99 -12.69 -18.23
CA GLY A 113 -15.68 -13.26 -17.08
C GLY A 113 -14.70 -14.01 -16.18
N SER A 114 -14.58 -13.60 -14.90
CA SER A 114 -13.75 -14.28 -13.90
C SER A 114 -14.19 -13.88 -12.51
N GLU A 115 -14.11 -14.83 -11.57
CA GLU A 115 -14.34 -14.55 -10.14
C GLU A 115 -13.26 -13.65 -9.53
N TYR A 116 -12.03 -13.66 -10.07
CA TYR A 116 -10.93 -12.84 -9.58
C TYR A 116 -11.10 -11.38 -9.97
N LEU A 117 -10.79 -10.49 -9.03
CA LEU A 117 -10.84 -9.05 -9.25
C LEU A 117 -9.81 -8.60 -10.29
N PHE A 118 -8.61 -9.19 -10.28
CA PHE A 118 -7.52 -8.85 -11.20
C PHE A 118 -7.02 -10.07 -11.97
N VAL A 119 -7.25 -10.05 -13.27
CA VAL A 119 -6.93 -11.16 -14.17
C VAL A 119 -6.11 -10.72 -15.37
N THR A 120 -5.55 -11.67 -16.09
CA THR A 120 -4.98 -11.42 -17.42
C THR A 120 -6.10 -11.18 -18.43
N ASN A 121 -5.77 -10.67 -19.62
CA ASN A 121 -6.72 -10.51 -20.73
C ASN A 121 -7.31 -11.85 -21.25
N ARG A 122 -6.83 -12.98 -20.73
CA ARG A 122 -7.34 -14.34 -21.03
C ARG A 122 -8.13 -14.95 -19.86
N GLY A 123 -8.43 -14.16 -18.81
CA GLY A 123 -9.17 -14.63 -17.64
C GLY A 123 -8.35 -15.42 -16.62
N SER A 124 -7.06 -15.65 -16.87
CA SER A 124 -6.20 -16.36 -15.94
C SER A 124 -5.77 -15.44 -14.78
N LYS A 125 -5.52 -16.04 -13.63
CA LYS A 125 -4.98 -15.35 -12.45
C LYS A 125 -3.71 -14.55 -12.76
N TYR A 126 -3.67 -13.31 -12.31
CA TYR A 126 -2.54 -12.43 -12.58
C TYR A 126 -1.43 -12.64 -11.54
N GLN A 127 -0.20 -12.83 -12.03
CA GLN A 127 0.94 -13.19 -11.19
C GLN A 127 1.77 -11.98 -10.77
N ILE A 128 2.29 -11.99 -9.52
CA ILE A 128 3.07 -10.90 -8.92
C ILE A 128 4.26 -10.48 -9.80
N HIS A 129 4.99 -11.45 -10.34
CA HIS A 129 6.21 -11.17 -11.11
C HIS A 129 5.92 -10.42 -12.42
N PHE A 130 4.75 -10.66 -13.05
CA PHE A 130 4.32 -9.89 -14.22
C PHE A 130 3.97 -8.45 -13.83
N PHE A 131 3.23 -8.26 -12.74
CA PHE A 131 2.91 -6.93 -12.23
C PHE A 131 4.19 -6.14 -11.91
N GLU A 132 5.16 -6.73 -11.22
CA GLU A 132 6.42 -6.08 -10.90
C GLU A 132 7.26 -5.76 -12.15
N LYS A 133 7.23 -6.63 -13.17
CA LYS A 133 7.87 -6.36 -14.47
C LYS A 133 7.20 -5.17 -15.15
N HIS A 134 5.87 -5.13 -15.18
CA HIS A 134 5.11 -4.03 -15.78
C HIS A 134 5.37 -2.71 -15.04
N MET A 135 5.35 -2.71 -13.70
CA MET A 135 5.70 -1.53 -12.91
C MET A 135 7.06 -0.94 -13.29
N ARG A 136 8.09 -1.79 -13.47
CA ARG A 136 9.42 -1.31 -13.91
C ARG A 136 9.36 -0.63 -15.27
N ASN A 137 8.56 -1.12 -16.21
CA ASN A 137 8.37 -0.52 -17.52
C ASN A 137 7.64 0.83 -17.43
N TYR A 138 6.59 0.93 -16.58
CA TYR A 138 5.86 2.19 -16.34
C TYR A 138 6.77 3.26 -15.72
N LEU A 139 7.61 2.88 -14.74
CA LEU A 139 8.58 3.80 -14.14
C LEU A 139 9.58 4.34 -15.16
N LYS A 140 10.12 3.48 -16.05
CA LYS A 140 10.98 3.91 -17.15
C LYS A 140 10.28 4.88 -18.09
N ARG A 141 9.04 4.58 -18.48
CA ARG A 141 8.20 5.41 -19.34
C ARG A 141 7.88 6.77 -18.69
N ALA A 142 7.64 6.77 -17.37
CA ALA A 142 7.44 7.98 -16.57
C ALA A 142 8.74 8.76 -16.27
N LYS A 143 9.90 8.26 -16.70
CA LYS A 143 11.23 8.84 -16.39
C LYS A 143 11.48 9.00 -14.88
N ILE A 144 11.08 7.98 -14.11
CA ILE A 144 11.28 7.93 -12.65
C ILE A 144 12.43 6.96 -12.37
N ASP A 145 13.58 7.49 -11.92
CA ASP A 145 14.78 6.69 -11.63
C ASP A 145 14.70 5.95 -10.30
N LYS A 146 13.76 6.33 -9.44
CA LYS A 146 13.55 5.66 -8.15
C LYS A 146 12.98 4.25 -8.34
N LYS A 147 13.46 3.31 -7.51
CA LYS A 147 12.90 1.97 -7.44
C LYS A 147 11.60 1.98 -6.64
N ILE A 148 10.47 2.17 -7.33
CA ILE A 148 9.14 2.06 -6.73
C ILE A 148 8.65 0.62 -6.91
N THR A 149 8.32 -0.03 -5.81
CA THR A 149 7.82 -1.41 -5.74
C THR A 149 6.46 -1.44 -5.02
N PRO A 150 5.70 -2.53 -5.08
CA PRO A 150 4.49 -2.67 -4.26
C PRO A 150 4.75 -2.45 -2.77
N HIS A 151 5.91 -2.91 -2.28
CA HIS A 151 6.31 -2.67 -0.89
C HIS A 151 6.57 -1.18 -0.61
N THR A 152 7.12 -0.45 -1.58
CA THR A 152 7.29 1.02 -1.47
C THR A 152 5.94 1.72 -1.36
N LEU A 153 4.93 1.32 -2.15
CA LEU A 153 3.57 1.88 -2.07
C LEU A 153 2.95 1.64 -0.68
N ARG A 154 3.07 0.42 -0.16
CA ARG A 154 2.60 0.08 1.19
C ARG A 154 3.31 0.89 2.29
N ASN A 155 4.62 1.12 2.19
CA ASN A 155 5.36 1.98 3.12
C ASN A 155 4.89 3.43 3.03
N ASN A 156 4.59 3.91 1.81
CA ASN A 156 4.05 5.25 1.60
C ASN A 156 2.64 5.40 2.21
N PHE A 157 1.76 4.39 2.05
CA PHE A 157 0.48 4.36 2.75
C PHE A 157 0.69 4.51 4.25
N ALA A 158 1.57 3.68 4.85
CA ALA A 158 1.82 3.71 6.29
C ALA A 158 2.31 5.09 6.76
N LYS A 159 3.31 5.65 6.06
CA LYS A 159 3.84 6.98 6.41
C LYS A 159 2.76 8.06 6.28
N ARG A 160 2.03 8.09 5.17
CA ARG A 160 0.98 9.09 4.93
C ARG A 160 -0.17 8.98 5.92
N PHE A 161 -0.59 7.75 6.27
CA PHE A 161 -1.62 7.50 7.28
C PHE A 161 -1.22 8.12 8.63
N LEU A 162 0.01 7.88 9.10
CA LEU A 162 0.54 8.45 10.33
C LEU A 162 0.67 9.98 10.25
N MET A 163 1.17 10.50 9.13
CA MET A 163 1.33 11.95 8.92
C MET A 163 -0.02 12.68 8.84
N SER A 164 -1.08 11.97 8.44
CA SER A 164 -2.45 12.50 8.45
C SER A 164 -3.11 12.47 9.84
N GLY A 165 -2.44 11.88 10.84
CA GLY A 165 -2.93 11.79 12.21
C GLY A 165 -3.54 10.46 12.58
N GLY A 166 -3.41 9.45 11.72
CA GLY A 166 -3.79 8.08 12.05
C GLY A 166 -2.90 7.50 13.15
N ASP A 167 -3.47 6.71 14.05
CA ASP A 167 -2.74 6.07 15.12
C ASP A 167 -2.06 4.76 14.68
N ILE A 168 -1.01 4.36 15.41
CA ILE A 168 -0.18 3.20 15.07
C ILE A 168 -0.92 1.86 15.24
N TYR A 169 -1.87 1.77 16.19
CA TYR A 169 -2.60 0.54 16.44
C TYR A 169 -3.59 0.26 15.32
N THR A 170 -4.33 1.28 14.89
CA THR A 170 -5.21 1.20 13.71
C THR A 170 -4.39 0.85 12.47
N LEU A 171 -3.26 1.52 12.24
CA LEU A 171 -2.38 1.21 11.12
C LEU A 171 -1.88 -0.23 11.16
N SER A 172 -1.49 -0.73 12.33
CA SER A 172 -1.03 -2.12 12.51
C SER A 172 -2.11 -3.14 12.12
N LYS A 173 -3.37 -2.88 12.51
CA LYS A 173 -4.52 -3.71 12.14
C LYS A 173 -4.79 -3.69 10.64
N LEU A 174 -4.83 -2.50 10.02
CA LEU A 174 -5.03 -2.33 8.58
C LEU A 174 -3.97 -3.07 7.76
N LEU A 175 -2.71 -2.97 8.18
CA LEU A 175 -1.61 -3.65 7.53
C LEU A 175 -1.56 -5.16 7.82
N GLY A 176 -2.30 -5.67 8.80
CA GLY A 176 -2.26 -7.07 9.20
C GLY A 176 -0.88 -7.49 9.73
N HIS A 177 -0.30 -6.66 10.59
CA HIS A 177 0.93 -6.99 11.28
C HIS A 177 0.62 -7.82 12.55
N SER A 178 1.42 -8.84 12.81
CA SER A 178 1.27 -9.68 14.01
C SER A 178 1.66 -8.93 15.29
N SER A 179 2.43 -7.86 15.18
CA SER A 179 2.88 -7.01 16.28
C SER A 179 3.00 -5.55 15.84
N VAL A 180 2.65 -4.63 16.72
CA VAL A 180 2.82 -3.18 16.53
C VAL A 180 4.29 -2.82 16.29
N ARG A 181 5.25 -3.57 16.85
CA ARG A 181 6.70 -3.39 16.60
C ARG A 181 7.06 -3.35 15.12
N VAL A 182 6.36 -4.12 14.28
CA VAL A 182 6.57 -4.10 12.83
C VAL A 182 6.13 -2.77 12.23
N THR A 183 5.08 -2.16 12.79
CA THR A 183 4.56 -0.86 12.37
C THR A 183 5.43 0.29 12.89
N GLU A 184 6.06 0.14 14.06
CA GLU A 184 7.02 1.12 14.62
C GLU A 184 8.14 1.44 13.63
N GLN A 185 8.50 0.50 12.76
CA GLN A 185 9.47 0.75 11.68
C GLN A 185 9.06 1.91 10.77
N ALA A 186 7.76 2.15 10.58
CA ALA A 186 7.27 3.29 9.78
C ALA A 186 7.49 4.62 10.53
N TYR A 187 7.49 4.60 11.88
CA TYR A 187 7.83 5.77 12.70
C TYR A 187 9.32 6.09 12.68
N LEU A 188 10.17 5.07 12.66
CA LEU A 188 11.63 5.27 12.60
C LEU A 188 12.07 5.91 11.26
N ASP A 189 11.22 5.86 10.25
CA ASP A 189 11.47 6.48 8.95
C ASP A 189 10.98 7.96 8.90
N LEU A 190 10.34 8.50 9.98
CA LEU A 190 9.93 9.89 10.05
C LEU A 190 11.14 10.80 10.28
N THR A 191 11.24 11.85 9.47
CA THR A 191 12.26 12.88 9.64
C THR A 191 11.90 13.85 10.78
N THR A 192 12.87 14.61 11.27
CA THR A 192 12.61 15.70 12.24
C THR A 192 11.57 16.70 11.71
N SER A 193 11.58 16.96 10.38
CA SER A 193 10.57 17.80 9.73
C SER A 193 9.18 17.19 9.80
N ASP A 194 9.05 15.87 9.59
CA ASP A 194 7.78 15.15 9.71
C ASP A 194 7.24 15.21 11.15
N ILE A 195 8.11 14.98 12.13
CA ILE A 195 7.76 15.07 13.55
C ILE A 195 7.28 16.48 13.92
N ARG A 196 7.97 17.52 13.42
CA ARG A 196 7.57 18.92 13.66
C ARG A 196 6.20 19.24 13.08
N LYS A 197 5.91 18.79 11.85
CA LYS A 197 4.58 18.97 11.23
C LYS A 197 3.47 18.32 12.06
N ASN A 198 3.70 17.10 12.56
CA ASN A 198 2.76 16.42 13.44
C ASN A 198 2.59 17.15 14.78
N TYR A 199 3.69 17.60 15.39
CA TYR A 199 3.63 18.37 16.63
C TYR A 199 2.75 19.61 16.49
N LEU A 200 2.95 20.42 15.46
CA LEU A 200 2.15 21.63 15.22
C LEU A 200 0.65 21.32 15.05
N LYS A 201 0.32 20.18 14.45
CA LYS A 201 -1.06 19.73 14.26
C LYS A 201 -1.73 19.34 15.59
N PHE A 202 -0.98 18.75 16.53
CA PHE A 202 -1.48 18.24 17.80
C PHE A 202 -1.02 19.04 19.02
N SER A 203 -0.33 20.17 18.81
CA SER A 203 0.12 21.05 19.91
C SER A 203 -1.07 21.47 20.79
N PRO A 204 -1.00 21.25 22.12
CA PRO A 204 -2.08 21.64 23.03
C PRO A 204 -2.43 23.12 22.92
N LEU A 205 -1.42 24.00 22.89
CA LEU A 205 -1.63 25.45 22.84
C LEU A 205 -2.26 25.90 21.53
N GLU A 206 -1.82 25.32 20.38
CA GLU A 206 -2.42 25.63 19.07
C GLU A 206 -3.90 25.20 19.01
N ASN A 207 -4.23 24.05 19.60
CA ASN A 207 -5.60 23.53 19.59
C ASN A 207 -6.51 24.24 20.60
N MET A 208 -5.97 24.78 21.69
CA MET A 208 -6.74 25.61 22.63
C MET A 208 -7.19 26.93 21.99
N LYS A 209 -6.32 27.55 21.17
CA LYS A 209 -6.66 28.79 20.45
C LYS A 209 -7.74 28.59 19.37
N LYS A 210 -7.81 27.40 18.74
CA LYS A 210 -8.80 27.10 17.69
C LYS A 210 -10.23 26.90 18.22
N LYS A 211 -10.42 26.69 19.51
CA LYS A 211 -11.75 26.50 20.13
C LYS A 211 -12.37 27.79 20.68
N ASN A 212 -11.67 28.91 20.64
CA ASN A 212 -12.10 30.18 21.24
C ASN A 212 -12.46 31.26 20.22
N TRP A 213 -12.91 30.87 19.00
CA TRP A 213 -13.46 31.80 17.98
C TRP A 213 -14.71 31.21 17.34
#